data_cbac897d9f69c8ee268a86df29cb4a39
#
_entry.id   cbac897d9f69c8ee268a86df29cb4a39
#
_cell.length_a   1.000
_cell.length_b   1.000
_cell.length_c   1.000
_cell.angle_alpha   90.00
_cell.angle_beta   90.00
_cell.angle_gamma   90.00
#
_symmetry.space_group_name_H-M   'P 1'
#
loop_
_entity.id
_entity.type
_entity.pdbx_description
1 polymer ?
#
loop_
_entity_poly.entity_id
_entity_poly.type
_entity_poly.pdbx_seq_one_letter_code
_entity_poly.pdbx_strand_id
1 'polypeptide(L)'
;MNQHTRNIIVDSLILVAFSSLLGGLSLLVSKSFSGDPNPALDLITVMKKAEAKEVNASSEQEEKEARVKGMKEFEQTLKEGEELAAAEGKAFVNMTDPHGRTPVMWVCYANYNNIETTLKLEATRAPYLDRLLEDPRVEIDRKDKDGWTALHWASWSGLDRLSDMLIERNADINNREGNGFTPLMLAAMRGNFQVAALLLEKGADMTAVNKFGKTALQLAEEGAA
;
A
#
# COMPACT_ATOMS: atom_id res chain seq x y z
N MET A 1 -4.84 -1.07 -22.15
CA MET A 1 -4.41 -0.39 -20.91
C MET A 1 -5.62 0.36 -20.38
N ASN A 2 -6.16 -0.09 -19.25
CA ASN A 2 -7.42 0.40 -18.67
C ASN A 2 -7.24 1.83 -18.14
N GLN A 3 -8.34 2.63 -18.09
CA GLN A 3 -8.37 4.01 -17.54
C GLN A 3 -7.77 4.06 -16.12
N HIS A 4 -7.98 3.01 -15.34
CA HIS A 4 -7.45 2.85 -13.99
C HIS A 4 -5.90 2.80 -13.98
N THR A 5 -5.28 2.03 -14.86
CA THR A 5 -3.81 1.97 -15.02
C THR A 5 -3.22 3.32 -15.48
N ARG A 6 -3.97 4.08 -16.30
CA ARG A 6 -3.56 5.43 -16.71
C ARG A 6 -3.58 6.42 -15.54
N ASN A 7 -4.62 6.39 -14.71
CA ASN A 7 -4.74 7.28 -13.55
C ASN A 7 -3.63 7.00 -12.53
N ILE A 8 -3.33 5.73 -12.26
CA ILE A 8 -2.24 5.34 -11.35
C ILE A 8 -0.86 5.82 -11.87
N ILE A 9 -0.63 5.72 -13.19
CA ILE A 9 0.63 6.19 -13.81
C ILE A 9 0.71 7.72 -13.77
N VAL A 10 -0.38 8.43 -14.03
CA VAL A 10 -0.43 9.90 -14.00
C VAL A 10 -0.22 10.42 -12.59
N ASP A 11 -0.88 9.85 -11.59
CA ASP A 11 -0.71 10.24 -10.18
C ASP A 11 0.71 9.98 -9.69
N SER A 12 1.34 8.86 -10.11
CA SER A 12 2.73 8.54 -9.78
C SER A 12 3.74 9.46 -10.48
N LEU A 13 3.50 9.81 -11.75
CA LEU A 13 4.37 10.71 -12.52
C LEU A 13 4.27 12.16 -12.04
N ILE A 14 3.09 12.64 -11.65
CA ILE A 14 2.91 13.99 -11.10
C ILE A 14 3.65 14.11 -9.76
N LEU A 15 3.59 13.10 -8.88
CA LEU A 15 4.29 13.11 -7.60
C LEU A 15 5.82 13.04 -7.74
N VAL A 16 6.35 12.29 -8.70
CA VAL A 16 7.79 12.21 -8.97
C VAL A 16 8.32 13.49 -9.62
N ALA A 17 7.56 14.11 -10.53
CA ALA A 17 7.96 15.36 -11.19
C ALA A 17 7.98 16.55 -10.20
N PHE A 18 7.09 16.58 -9.20
CA PHE A 18 7.10 17.63 -8.17
C PHE A 18 8.19 17.46 -7.12
N SER A 19 8.65 16.24 -6.82
CA SER A 19 9.72 16.01 -5.83
C SER A 19 11.10 16.42 -6.32
N SER A 20 11.34 16.45 -7.62
CA SER A 20 12.64 16.79 -8.22
C SER A 20 12.88 18.29 -8.47
N LEU A 21 11.85 19.12 -8.42
CA LEU A 21 11.99 20.56 -8.78
C LEU A 21 11.99 21.55 -7.60
N LEU A 22 11.58 21.16 -6.39
CA LEU A 22 11.45 22.10 -5.26
C LEU A 22 11.90 21.47 -3.93
N GLY A 23 13.22 21.40 -3.74
CA GLY A 23 13.79 21.20 -2.42
C GLY A 23 13.44 22.38 -1.50
N GLY A 24 12.48 22.19 -0.60
CA GLY A 24 12.24 23.12 0.51
C GLY A 24 10.86 23.75 0.63
N LEU A 25 9.96 23.65 -0.35
CA LEU A 25 8.63 24.28 -0.28
C LEU A 25 7.44 23.30 -0.16
N SER A 26 7.71 22.01 0.03
CA SER A 26 6.70 20.95 -0.09
C SER A 26 5.66 20.90 1.05
N LEU A 27 5.96 21.39 2.23
CA LEU A 27 5.05 21.32 3.39
C LEU A 27 3.93 22.35 3.38
N LEU A 28 4.10 23.48 2.65
CA LEU A 28 3.09 24.55 2.57
C LEU A 28 2.16 24.36 1.36
N VAL A 29 2.60 23.63 0.34
CA VAL A 29 1.83 23.45 -0.91
C VAL A 29 0.77 22.34 -0.79
N SER A 30 0.99 21.30 0.03
CA SER A 30 -0.01 20.25 0.23
C SER A 30 -1.26 20.77 0.98
N LYS A 31 -1.09 21.71 1.90
CA LYS A 31 -2.22 22.36 2.60
C LYS A 31 -3.01 23.34 1.74
N SER A 32 -2.47 23.81 0.60
CA SER A 32 -3.11 24.84 -0.24
C SER A 32 -3.84 24.28 -1.47
N PHE A 33 -3.65 23.00 -1.83
CA PHE A 33 -4.17 22.47 -3.10
C PHE A 33 -5.38 21.53 -2.97
N SER A 34 -5.64 20.98 -1.80
CA SER A 34 -6.89 20.26 -1.50
C SER A 34 -7.65 21.06 -0.44
N GLY A 35 -8.75 21.67 -0.82
CA GLY A 35 -9.62 22.40 0.12
C GLY A 35 -10.30 21.52 1.17
N ASP A 36 -9.85 20.27 1.33
CA ASP A 36 -10.32 19.32 2.34
C ASP A 36 -9.09 18.71 3.04
N PRO A 37 -8.89 18.99 4.34
CA PRO A 37 -7.79 18.40 5.10
C PRO A 37 -8.07 16.89 5.27
N ASN A 38 -7.46 16.06 4.41
CA ASN A 38 -7.52 14.61 4.55
C ASN A 38 -6.23 14.11 5.24
N PRO A 39 -6.27 13.82 6.54
CA PRO A 39 -5.09 13.44 7.29
C PRO A 39 -4.49 12.09 6.83
N ALA A 40 -5.27 11.24 6.15
CA ALA A 40 -4.75 10.03 5.54
C ALA A 40 -3.75 10.33 4.41
N LEU A 41 -3.97 11.40 3.61
CA LEU A 41 -3.02 11.85 2.58
C LEU A 41 -1.75 12.44 3.18
N ASP A 42 -1.85 13.12 4.32
CA ASP A 42 -0.67 13.65 5.02
C ASP A 42 0.23 12.51 5.51
N LEU A 43 -0.34 11.44 6.06
CA LEU A 43 0.40 10.27 6.51
C LEU A 43 1.14 9.58 5.36
N ILE A 44 0.47 9.41 4.22
CA ILE A 44 1.05 8.84 3.01
C ILE A 44 2.22 9.71 2.50
N THR A 45 2.07 11.02 2.55
CA THR A 45 3.11 11.97 2.13
C THR A 45 4.35 11.87 3.00
N VAL A 46 4.16 11.75 4.31
CA VAL A 46 5.27 11.56 5.28
C VAL A 46 6.00 10.26 5.01
N MET A 47 5.27 9.16 4.82
CA MET A 47 5.84 7.84 4.52
C MET A 47 6.67 7.86 3.22
N LYS A 48 6.11 8.38 2.13
CA LYS A 48 6.82 8.49 0.83
C LYS A 48 8.06 9.36 0.90
N LYS A 49 8.03 10.43 1.68
CA LYS A 49 9.19 11.29 1.90
C LYS A 49 10.30 10.60 2.69
N ALA A 50 9.94 9.77 3.67
CA ALA A 50 10.88 8.95 4.41
C ALA A 50 11.53 7.89 3.50
N GLU A 51 10.72 7.16 2.72
CA GLU A 51 11.20 6.19 1.72
C GLU A 51 12.20 6.80 0.74
N ALA A 52 11.87 7.97 0.18
CA ALA A 52 12.76 8.65 -0.75
C ALA A 52 14.11 9.01 -0.12
N LYS A 53 14.16 9.32 1.18
CA LYS A 53 15.41 9.59 1.90
C LYS A 53 16.21 8.32 2.15
N GLU A 54 15.56 7.22 2.52
CA GLU A 54 16.22 5.93 2.72
C GLU A 54 16.83 5.42 1.41
N VAL A 55 16.09 5.50 0.30
CA VAL A 55 16.56 5.05 -1.03
C VAL A 55 17.77 5.85 -1.51
N ASN A 56 17.85 7.15 -1.18
CA ASN A 56 18.94 8.04 -1.59
C ASN A 56 20.07 8.15 -0.55
N ALA A 57 20.01 7.38 0.54
CA ALA A 57 21.07 7.39 1.55
C ALA A 57 22.38 6.84 0.98
N SER A 58 23.48 7.51 1.25
CA SER A 58 24.83 7.15 0.77
C SER A 58 25.57 6.22 1.74
N SER A 59 25.05 6.04 2.94
CA SER A 59 25.61 5.19 3.98
C SER A 59 24.54 4.53 4.81
N GLU A 60 24.88 3.38 5.45
CA GLU A 60 24.00 2.66 6.37
C GLU A 60 23.57 3.53 7.56
N GLN A 61 24.44 4.45 7.98
CA GLN A 61 24.13 5.38 9.07
C GLN A 61 23.04 6.39 8.65
N GLU A 62 23.16 6.96 7.46
CA GLU A 62 22.16 7.88 6.90
C GLU A 62 20.81 7.19 6.69
N GLU A 63 20.83 5.91 6.24
CA GLU A 63 19.61 5.11 6.10
C GLU A 63 18.90 4.92 7.46
N LYS A 64 19.65 4.55 8.52
CA LYS A 64 19.11 4.41 9.88
C LYS A 64 18.53 5.72 10.41
N GLU A 65 19.23 6.83 10.20
CA GLU A 65 18.76 8.15 10.64
C GLU A 65 17.50 8.59 9.88
N ALA A 66 17.44 8.33 8.56
CA ALA A 66 16.28 8.62 7.74
C ALA A 66 15.05 7.81 8.22
N ARG A 67 15.25 6.52 8.52
CA ARG A 67 14.20 5.62 9.04
C ARG A 67 13.66 6.10 10.39
N VAL A 68 14.54 6.39 11.36
CA VAL A 68 14.14 6.89 12.68
C VAL A 68 13.39 8.22 12.58
N LYS A 69 13.86 9.12 11.71
CA LYS A 69 13.19 10.41 11.48
C LYS A 69 11.84 10.22 10.81
N GLY A 70 11.76 9.35 9.80
CA GLY A 70 10.51 9.03 9.11
C GLY A 70 9.46 8.48 10.06
N MET A 71 9.84 7.53 10.94
CA MET A 71 8.92 6.99 11.94
C MET A 71 8.42 8.05 12.93
N LYS A 72 9.28 8.96 13.39
CA LYS A 72 8.84 10.06 14.28
C LYS A 72 7.86 11.01 13.59
N GLU A 73 8.13 11.38 12.34
CA GLU A 73 7.23 12.22 11.54
C GLU A 73 5.89 11.48 11.31
N PHE A 74 5.92 10.17 11.06
CA PHE A 74 4.74 9.33 10.90
C PHE A 74 3.89 9.26 12.18
N GLU A 75 4.51 8.98 13.34
CA GLU A 75 3.82 8.94 14.63
C GLU A 75 3.15 10.27 14.98
N GLN A 76 3.83 11.38 14.71
CA GLN A 76 3.24 12.70 14.94
C GLN A 76 2.02 12.94 14.05
N THR A 77 2.14 12.61 12.75
CA THR A 77 1.04 12.77 11.79
C THR A 77 -0.13 11.83 12.10
N LEU A 78 0.18 10.60 12.54
CA LEU A 78 -0.83 9.64 12.98
C LEU A 78 -1.64 10.20 14.17
N LYS A 79 -0.95 10.73 15.19
CA LYS A 79 -1.59 11.33 16.36
C LYS A 79 -2.48 12.52 16.00
N GLU A 80 -1.99 13.43 15.15
CA GLU A 80 -2.78 14.56 14.67
C GLU A 80 -4.03 14.10 13.89
N GLY A 81 -3.88 13.05 13.07
CA GLY A 81 -4.97 12.44 12.35
C GLY A 81 -5.98 11.75 13.26
N GLU A 82 -5.53 11.08 14.31
CA GLU A 82 -6.41 10.47 15.33
C GLU A 82 -7.23 11.52 16.09
N GLU A 83 -6.63 12.66 16.44
CA GLU A 83 -7.33 13.77 17.10
C GLU A 83 -8.43 14.35 16.19
N LEU A 84 -8.13 14.54 14.91
CA LEU A 84 -9.10 15.03 13.91
C LEU A 84 -10.23 14.00 13.67
N ALA A 85 -9.89 12.73 13.51
CA ALA A 85 -10.86 11.67 13.29
C ALA A 85 -11.77 11.46 14.50
N ALA A 86 -11.25 11.61 15.71
CA ALA A 86 -12.03 11.51 16.95
C ALA A 86 -13.09 12.62 17.02
N ALA A 87 -12.80 13.82 16.53
CA ALA A 87 -13.78 14.91 16.44
C ALA A 87 -14.96 14.56 15.52
N GLU A 88 -14.74 13.70 14.52
CA GLU A 88 -15.77 13.19 13.60
C GLU A 88 -16.37 11.86 14.06
N GLY A 89 -15.95 11.31 15.19
CA GLY A 89 -16.37 9.99 15.68
C GLY A 89 -15.88 8.81 14.83
N LYS A 90 -14.79 9.00 14.08
CA LYS A 90 -14.19 8.01 13.19
C LYS A 90 -12.86 7.47 13.75
N ALA A 91 -12.45 6.28 13.30
CA ALA A 91 -11.10 5.79 13.52
C ALA A 91 -10.21 6.25 12.35
N PHE A 92 -9.09 6.90 12.66
CA PHE A 92 -8.18 7.43 11.64
C PHE A 92 -7.66 6.35 10.70
N VAL A 93 -7.33 5.17 11.23
CA VAL A 93 -6.82 4.03 10.43
C VAL A 93 -7.78 3.56 9.34
N ASN A 94 -9.08 3.91 9.44
CA ASN A 94 -10.12 3.59 8.48
C ASN A 94 -10.54 4.80 7.63
N MET A 95 -9.91 5.97 7.77
CA MET A 95 -10.18 7.10 6.88
C MET A 95 -9.68 6.78 5.48
N THR A 96 -10.38 7.31 4.48
CA THR A 96 -10.08 6.97 3.09
C THR A 96 -9.74 8.21 2.27
N ASP A 97 -8.88 8.02 1.28
CA ASP A 97 -8.65 8.97 0.22
C ASP A 97 -9.87 9.04 -0.74
N PRO A 98 -9.88 9.92 -1.76
CA PRO A 98 -10.94 10.01 -2.74
C PRO A 98 -11.21 8.72 -3.54
N HIS A 99 -10.26 7.77 -3.56
CA HIS A 99 -10.41 6.44 -4.18
C HIS A 99 -10.93 5.37 -3.21
N GLY A 100 -11.17 5.72 -1.95
CA GLY A 100 -11.63 4.79 -0.92
C GLY A 100 -10.49 3.99 -0.27
N ARG A 101 -9.22 4.35 -0.52
CA ARG A 101 -8.06 3.62 0.01
C ARG A 101 -7.72 4.10 1.41
N THR A 102 -7.54 3.14 2.32
CA THR A 102 -7.11 3.39 3.69
C THR A 102 -5.59 3.58 3.79
N PRO A 103 -5.06 4.12 4.91
CA PRO A 103 -3.62 4.14 5.18
C PRO A 103 -2.96 2.76 5.04
N VAL A 104 -3.61 1.69 5.51
CA VAL A 104 -3.10 0.31 5.38
C VAL A 104 -2.96 -0.11 3.91
N MET A 105 -3.94 0.20 3.05
CA MET A 105 -3.84 -0.08 1.62
C MET A 105 -2.70 0.67 0.96
N TRP A 106 -2.45 1.91 1.36
CA TRP A 106 -1.37 2.71 0.82
C TRP A 106 0.01 2.17 1.20
N VAL A 107 0.19 1.67 2.41
CA VAL A 107 1.43 0.99 2.81
C VAL A 107 1.67 -0.24 1.95
N CYS A 108 0.61 -0.94 1.55
CA CYS A 108 0.66 -2.15 0.74
C CYS A 108 0.75 -1.90 -0.78
N TYR A 109 0.64 -0.65 -1.24
CA TYR A 109 0.72 -0.32 -2.65
C TYR A 109 2.14 0.02 -3.08
N ALA A 110 2.69 -0.74 -4.04
CA ALA A 110 3.94 -0.44 -4.72
C ALA A 110 3.82 -0.72 -6.22
N ASN A 111 4.55 0.02 -7.02
CA ASN A 111 4.60 -0.18 -8.47
C ASN A 111 6.07 -0.30 -8.92
N TYR A 112 6.76 -1.29 -8.37
CA TYR A 112 8.15 -1.59 -8.72
C TYR A 112 8.25 -2.98 -9.34
N ASN A 113 9.12 -3.11 -10.35
CA ASN A 113 9.35 -4.36 -11.07
C ASN A 113 10.73 -4.97 -10.76
N ASN A 114 11.38 -4.55 -9.66
CA ASN A 114 12.71 -5.01 -9.28
C ASN A 114 12.67 -5.59 -7.86
N ILE A 115 13.13 -6.84 -7.70
CA ILE A 115 13.14 -7.57 -6.42
C ILE A 115 13.93 -6.83 -5.34
N GLU A 116 15.10 -6.28 -5.66
CA GLU A 116 15.93 -5.56 -4.67
C GLU A 116 15.22 -4.32 -4.13
N THR A 117 14.58 -3.56 -5.01
CA THR A 117 13.77 -2.39 -4.64
C THR A 117 12.58 -2.80 -3.79
N THR A 118 11.94 -3.92 -4.10
CA THR A 118 10.79 -4.44 -3.36
C THR A 118 11.18 -4.85 -1.93
N LEU A 119 12.28 -5.59 -1.76
CA LEU A 119 12.78 -6.00 -0.44
C LEU A 119 13.17 -4.80 0.44
N LYS A 120 13.83 -3.80 -0.15
CA LYS A 120 14.18 -2.57 0.56
C LYS A 120 12.91 -1.80 0.98
N LEU A 121 11.93 -1.72 0.08
CA LEU A 121 10.65 -1.08 0.34
C LEU A 121 9.88 -1.76 1.47
N GLU A 122 9.83 -3.09 1.49
CA GLU A 122 9.18 -3.85 2.56
C GLU A 122 9.84 -3.61 3.92
N ALA A 123 11.17 -3.60 3.96
CA ALA A 123 11.92 -3.31 5.19
C ALA A 123 11.59 -1.92 5.74
N THR A 124 11.36 -0.95 4.85
CA THR A 124 10.98 0.42 5.21
C THR A 124 9.53 0.51 5.65
N ARG A 125 8.61 -0.21 4.98
CA ARG A 125 7.17 -0.09 5.19
C ARG A 125 6.62 -0.97 6.30
N ALA A 126 7.26 -2.09 6.60
CA ALA A 126 6.81 -3.01 7.64
C ALA A 126 6.58 -2.33 9.01
N PRO A 127 7.46 -1.44 9.51
CA PRO A 127 7.19 -0.72 10.76
C PRO A 127 5.94 0.18 10.71
N TYR A 128 5.67 0.81 9.56
CA TYR A 128 4.46 1.63 9.39
C TYR A 128 3.20 0.78 9.39
N LEU A 129 3.25 -0.37 8.70
CA LEU A 129 2.13 -1.32 8.70
C LEU A 129 1.87 -1.85 10.09
N ASP A 130 2.92 -2.29 10.79
CA ASP A 130 2.79 -2.82 12.16
C ASP A 130 2.12 -1.80 13.07
N ARG A 131 2.58 -0.54 13.05
CA ARG A 131 2.00 0.53 13.84
C ARG A 131 0.52 0.80 13.53
N LEU A 132 0.11 0.75 12.24
CA LEU A 132 -1.29 0.90 11.87
C LEU A 132 -2.15 -0.29 12.32
N LEU A 133 -1.59 -1.51 12.27
CA LEU A 133 -2.27 -2.73 12.67
C LEU A 133 -2.36 -2.92 14.19
N GLU A 134 -1.69 -2.09 15.01
CA GLU A 134 -1.87 -2.05 16.46
C GLU A 134 -3.23 -1.48 16.88
N ASP A 135 -3.87 -0.65 16.06
CA ASP A 135 -5.20 -0.13 16.35
C ASP A 135 -6.26 -1.25 16.23
N PRO A 136 -6.95 -1.63 17.31
CA PRO A 136 -7.94 -2.70 17.26
C PRO A 136 -9.19 -2.38 16.42
N ARG A 137 -9.35 -1.12 16.02
CA ARG A 137 -10.47 -0.66 15.19
C ARG A 137 -10.19 -0.82 13.70
N VAL A 138 -8.98 -1.27 13.29
CA VAL A 138 -8.63 -1.42 11.88
C VAL A 138 -9.59 -2.36 11.15
N GLU A 139 -10.18 -1.87 10.08
CA GLU A 139 -11.02 -2.67 9.17
C GLU A 139 -10.11 -3.28 8.09
N ILE A 140 -9.47 -4.42 8.42
CA ILE A 140 -8.41 -5.02 7.59
C ILE A 140 -8.88 -5.42 6.20
N ASP A 141 -10.15 -5.85 6.07
CA ASP A 141 -10.78 -6.25 4.81
C ASP A 141 -11.64 -5.14 4.19
N ARG A 142 -11.47 -3.90 4.64
CA ARG A 142 -12.12 -2.77 4.00
C ARG A 142 -11.77 -2.74 2.52
N LYS A 143 -12.76 -2.38 1.69
CA LYS A 143 -12.60 -2.31 0.23
C LYS A 143 -12.51 -0.86 -0.23
N ASP A 144 -11.62 -0.59 -1.16
CA ASP A 144 -11.61 0.66 -1.89
C ASP A 144 -12.74 0.71 -2.95
N LYS A 145 -12.80 1.75 -3.76
CA LYS A 145 -13.85 1.93 -4.78
C LYS A 145 -13.81 0.89 -5.90
N ASP A 146 -12.69 0.23 -6.10
CA ASP A 146 -12.50 -0.85 -7.07
C ASP A 146 -12.77 -2.24 -6.45
N GLY A 147 -13.04 -2.27 -5.14
CA GLY A 147 -13.29 -3.49 -4.37
C GLY A 147 -12.02 -4.16 -3.86
N TRP A 148 -10.86 -3.47 -3.92
CA TRP A 148 -9.59 -4.02 -3.47
C TRP A 148 -9.42 -3.82 -1.95
N THR A 149 -8.89 -4.87 -1.30
CA THR A 149 -8.43 -4.81 0.10
C THR A 149 -6.93 -4.54 0.15
N ALA A 150 -6.39 -4.32 1.35
CA ALA A 150 -4.94 -4.18 1.54
C ALA A 150 -4.17 -5.41 1.06
N LEU A 151 -4.71 -6.63 1.26
CA LEU A 151 -4.09 -7.87 0.80
C LEU A 151 -4.09 -8.01 -0.74
N HIS A 152 -5.11 -7.49 -1.44
CA HIS A 152 -5.08 -7.38 -2.90
C HIS A 152 -3.93 -6.47 -3.37
N TRP A 153 -3.76 -5.31 -2.74
CA TRP A 153 -2.69 -4.37 -3.06
C TRP A 153 -1.30 -4.94 -2.78
N ALA A 154 -1.09 -5.60 -1.63
CA ALA A 154 0.16 -6.25 -1.28
C ALA A 154 0.50 -7.37 -2.28
N SER A 155 -0.49 -8.20 -2.65
CA SER A 155 -0.33 -9.31 -3.60
C SER A 155 0.00 -8.82 -5.01
N TRP A 156 -0.67 -7.77 -5.48
CA TRP A 156 -0.38 -7.12 -6.75
C TRP A 156 1.03 -6.51 -6.78
N SER A 157 1.46 -5.94 -5.65
CA SER A 157 2.75 -5.25 -5.51
C SER A 157 3.93 -6.19 -5.26
N GLY A 158 3.69 -7.48 -4.96
CA GLY A 158 4.73 -8.47 -4.68
C GLY A 158 5.36 -8.31 -3.29
N LEU A 159 4.61 -7.80 -2.30
CA LEU A 159 5.06 -7.52 -0.95
C LEU A 159 4.73 -8.72 -0.03
N ASP A 160 5.60 -9.73 -0.04
CA ASP A 160 5.36 -11.00 0.66
C ASP A 160 5.34 -10.83 2.18
N ARG A 161 6.29 -10.08 2.74
CA ARG A 161 6.32 -9.79 4.18
C ARG A 161 5.10 -9.01 4.65
N LEU A 162 4.67 -7.99 3.89
CA LEU A 162 3.48 -7.23 4.26
C LEU A 162 2.20 -8.05 4.08
N SER A 163 2.16 -8.95 3.08
CA SER A 163 1.06 -9.90 2.91
C SER A 163 0.95 -10.85 4.10
N ASP A 164 2.08 -11.38 4.60
CA ASP A 164 2.11 -12.24 5.79
C ASP A 164 1.59 -11.49 7.03
N MET A 165 2.06 -10.27 7.26
CA MET A 165 1.59 -9.42 8.36
C MET A 165 0.07 -9.18 8.32
N LEU A 166 -0.51 -8.97 7.14
CA LEU A 166 -1.97 -8.81 6.98
C LEU A 166 -2.71 -10.13 7.30
N ILE A 167 -2.20 -11.25 6.82
CA ILE A 167 -2.80 -12.59 7.07
C ILE A 167 -2.73 -12.93 8.56
N GLU A 168 -1.62 -12.64 9.25
CA GLU A 168 -1.48 -12.82 10.69
C GLU A 168 -2.50 -12.01 11.51
N ARG A 169 -2.98 -10.89 10.92
CA ARG A 169 -4.07 -10.08 11.50
C ARG A 169 -5.46 -10.46 10.97
N ASN A 170 -5.61 -11.69 10.44
CA ASN A 170 -6.83 -12.31 9.94
C ASN A 170 -7.44 -11.61 8.72
N ALA A 171 -6.66 -11.02 7.83
CA ALA A 171 -7.14 -10.61 6.52
C ALA A 171 -7.71 -11.81 5.75
N ASP A 172 -8.86 -11.65 5.12
CA ASP A 172 -9.49 -12.70 4.33
C ASP A 172 -8.67 -13.00 3.07
N ILE A 173 -7.96 -14.14 3.12
CA ILE A 173 -7.05 -14.61 2.08
C ILE A 173 -7.75 -14.91 0.75
N ASN A 174 -9.06 -15.18 0.80
CA ASN A 174 -9.89 -15.50 -0.35
C ASN A 174 -10.85 -14.37 -0.73
N ASN A 175 -10.67 -13.16 -0.19
CA ASN A 175 -11.49 -12.02 -0.54
C ASN A 175 -11.48 -11.79 -2.05
N ARG A 176 -12.62 -11.34 -2.60
CA ARG A 176 -12.82 -11.15 -4.05
C ARG A 176 -13.10 -9.69 -4.35
N GLU A 177 -12.33 -9.09 -5.25
CA GLU A 177 -12.60 -7.74 -5.75
C GLU A 177 -13.76 -7.71 -6.75
N GLY A 178 -14.04 -6.53 -7.33
CA GLY A 178 -15.20 -6.29 -8.20
C GLY A 178 -15.34 -7.23 -9.40
N ASN A 179 -14.25 -7.75 -9.97
CA ASN A 179 -14.24 -8.72 -11.06
C ASN A 179 -14.01 -10.17 -10.60
N GLY A 180 -14.00 -10.40 -9.29
CA GLY A 180 -13.83 -11.71 -8.68
C GLY A 180 -12.38 -12.18 -8.60
N PHE A 181 -11.38 -11.29 -8.78
CA PHE A 181 -10.00 -11.66 -8.55
C PHE A 181 -9.76 -11.81 -7.04
N THR A 182 -9.03 -12.86 -6.69
CA THR A 182 -8.51 -13.08 -5.34
C THR A 182 -7.08 -12.55 -5.25
N PRO A 183 -6.52 -12.35 -4.04
CA PRO A 183 -5.12 -12.01 -3.86
C PRO A 183 -4.17 -12.95 -4.60
N LEU A 184 -4.45 -14.27 -4.55
CA LEU A 184 -3.67 -15.29 -5.27
C LEU A 184 -3.69 -15.07 -6.79
N MET A 185 -4.84 -14.75 -7.35
CA MET A 185 -4.96 -14.46 -8.79
C MET A 185 -4.16 -13.24 -9.21
N LEU A 186 -4.15 -12.19 -8.38
CA LEU A 186 -3.37 -10.98 -8.66
C LEU A 186 -1.86 -11.24 -8.57
N ALA A 187 -1.41 -11.97 -7.54
CA ALA A 187 -0.02 -12.38 -7.42
C ALA A 187 0.44 -13.22 -8.61
N ALA A 188 -0.37 -14.20 -9.02
CA ALA A 188 -0.11 -15.08 -10.17
C ALA A 188 -0.01 -14.30 -11.48
N MET A 189 -0.95 -13.41 -11.75
CA MET A 189 -0.98 -12.58 -12.95
C MET A 189 0.22 -11.62 -13.06
N ARG A 190 0.77 -11.21 -11.92
CA ARG A 190 1.93 -10.31 -11.84
C ARG A 190 3.27 -11.06 -11.79
N GLY A 191 3.26 -12.40 -11.70
CA GLY A 191 4.46 -13.20 -11.52
C GLY A 191 5.12 -13.04 -10.13
N ASN A 192 4.35 -12.63 -9.14
CA ASN A 192 4.81 -12.44 -7.75
C ASN A 192 4.85 -13.78 -7.02
N PHE A 193 5.81 -14.65 -7.38
CA PHE A 193 5.85 -16.05 -6.96
C PHE A 193 5.99 -16.23 -5.44
N GLN A 194 6.72 -15.34 -4.75
CA GLN A 194 6.88 -15.39 -3.30
C GLN A 194 5.53 -15.18 -2.61
N VAL A 195 4.78 -14.16 -3.02
CA VAL A 195 3.44 -13.90 -2.49
C VAL A 195 2.48 -15.03 -2.84
N ALA A 196 2.52 -15.55 -4.07
CA ALA A 196 1.66 -16.65 -4.47
C ALA A 196 1.94 -17.92 -3.64
N ALA A 197 3.21 -18.25 -3.40
CA ALA A 197 3.61 -19.37 -2.55
C ALA A 197 3.14 -19.18 -1.10
N LEU A 198 3.34 -18.00 -0.52
CA LEU A 198 2.85 -17.64 0.81
C LEU A 198 1.32 -17.83 0.91
N LEU A 199 0.56 -17.27 -0.04
CA LEU A 199 -0.90 -17.38 -0.05
C LEU A 199 -1.36 -18.83 -0.11
N LEU A 200 -0.73 -19.69 -0.93
CA LEU A 200 -1.03 -21.11 -1.00
C LEU A 200 -0.69 -21.83 0.29
N GLU A 201 0.45 -21.55 0.92
CA GLU A 201 0.84 -22.09 2.22
C GLU A 201 -0.18 -21.73 3.30
N LYS A 202 -0.70 -20.52 3.29
CA LYS A 202 -1.72 -20.04 4.23
C LYS A 202 -3.15 -20.47 3.86
N GLY A 203 -3.36 -21.28 2.82
CA GLY A 203 -4.63 -21.90 2.46
C GLY A 203 -5.50 -21.12 1.47
N ALA A 204 -4.90 -20.30 0.61
CA ALA A 204 -5.65 -19.66 -0.49
C ALA A 204 -6.26 -20.71 -1.44
N ASP A 205 -7.49 -20.46 -1.88
CA ASP A 205 -8.20 -21.33 -2.80
C ASP A 205 -7.66 -21.21 -4.24
N MET A 206 -6.84 -22.18 -4.65
CA MET A 206 -6.28 -22.25 -5.99
C MET A 206 -7.31 -22.59 -7.07
N THR A 207 -8.50 -23.10 -6.69
CA THR A 207 -9.56 -23.52 -7.61
C THR A 207 -10.57 -22.41 -7.90
N ALA A 208 -10.50 -21.30 -7.14
CA ALA A 208 -11.36 -20.14 -7.35
C ALA A 208 -11.26 -19.64 -8.79
N VAL A 209 -12.40 -19.19 -9.35
CA VAL A 209 -12.46 -18.57 -10.67
C VAL A 209 -12.97 -17.13 -10.58
N ASN A 210 -12.41 -16.24 -11.37
CA ASN A 210 -12.89 -14.86 -11.51
C ASN A 210 -14.12 -14.78 -12.43
N LYS A 211 -14.66 -13.60 -12.67
CA LYS A 211 -15.82 -13.39 -13.58
C LYS A 211 -15.53 -13.74 -15.05
N PHE A 212 -14.26 -13.91 -15.42
CA PHE A 212 -13.85 -14.35 -16.76
C PHE A 212 -13.66 -15.87 -16.85
N GLY A 213 -14.01 -16.62 -15.78
CA GLY A 213 -13.85 -18.06 -15.71
C GLY A 213 -12.41 -18.55 -15.55
N LYS A 214 -11.46 -17.65 -15.15
CA LYS A 214 -10.03 -17.97 -15.05
C LYS A 214 -9.61 -18.23 -13.62
N THR A 215 -8.79 -19.28 -13.44
CA THR A 215 -8.10 -19.58 -12.19
C THR A 215 -6.78 -18.82 -12.06
N ALA A 216 -6.16 -18.84 -10.88
CA ALA A 216 -4.83 -18.25 -10.66
C ALA A 216 -3.77 -18.87 -11.59
N LEU A 217 -3.81 -20.20 -11.80
CA LEU A 217 -2.87 -20.89 -12.70
C LEU A 217 -2.98 -20.40 -14.14
N GLN A 218 -4.20 -20.30 -14.68
CA GLN A 218 -4.42 -19.80 -16.04
C GLN A 218 -3.95 -18.36 -16.23
N LEU A 219 -4.11 -17.52 -15.20
CA LEU A 219 -3.63 -16.15 -15.22
C LEU A 219 -2.10 -16.06 -15.17
N ALA A 220 -1.42 -16.98 -14.45
CA ALA A 220 0.04 -17.07 -14.44
C ALA A 220 0.58 -17.46 -15.83
N GLU A 221 -0.04 -18.43 -16.50
CA GLU A 221 0.35 -18.87 -17.85
C GLU A 221 0.21 -17.74 -18.88
N GLU A 222 -0.86 -16.95 -18.80
CA GLU A 222 -1.09 -15.81 -19.70
C GLU A 222 -0.14 -14.63 -19.42
N GLY A 223 0.27 -14.43 -18.17
CA GLY A 223 1.23 -13.39 -17.80
C GLY A 223 2.68 -13.72 -18.19
N ALA A 224 2.97 -15.01 -18.45
CA ALA A 224 4.29 -15.50 -18.86
C ALA A 224 4.48 -15.53 -20.40
N ALA A 225 3.44 -15.33 -21.19
CA ALA A 225 3.45 -15.32 -22.65
C ALA A 225 3.71 -13.93 -23.23
#